data_da35e7fad4e4e0a7d2355f29f5397144
#
_entry.id   da35e7fad4e4e0a7d2355f29f5397144
#
_cell.length_a   1.000
_cell.length_b   1.000
_cell.length_c   1.000
_cell.angle_alpha   90.00
_cell.angle_beta   90.00
_cell.angle_gamma   90.00
#
_symmetry.space_group_name_H-M   'P 1'
#
loop_
_entity.id
_entity.type
_entity.pdbx_description
1 polymer ?
#
loop_
_entity_poly.entity_id
_entity_poly.type
_entity_poly.pdbx_seq_one_letter_code
_entity_poly.pdbx_strand_id
1 'polypeptide(L)'
;NLLLSQSSPYTVIEADEFDRSFHWLSPYMSVITATDPDHLDIYGTEEAYLESFRHYTTLIQPGGALIIHKDIALKPDVQAGVKVYSYARTEGDFHAENIRIGSGEIFFDYISPLGNIDDIQLGVPIAINIENGVAAMALAQMSGVTNEEIKEGMKTFRGVDRRFDFKIKNDKV
;
A
#
# COMPACT_ATOMS: atom_id res chain seq x y z
N ASN A 1 0.13 -16.78 -3.93
CA ASN A 1 0.95 -16.73 -5.14
C ASN A 1 2.35 -16.21 -4.79
N LEU A 2 3.39 -16.85 -5.34
CA LEU A 2 4.78 -16.49 -5.12
C LEU A 2 5.39 -16.06 -6.46
N LEU A 3 5.94 -14.86 -6.53
CA LEU A 3 6.75 -14.38 -7.63
C LEU A 3 8.18 -14.22 -7.14
N LEU A 4 9.11 -14.96 -7.72
CA LEU A 4 10.53 -14.91 -7.38
C LEU A 4 11.31 -14.15 -8.44
N SER A 5 12.20 -13.27 -8.01
CA SER A 5 13.21 -12.64 -8.85
C SER A 5 14.60 -13.00 -8.32
N GLN A 6 15.52 -13.34 -9.22
CA GLN A 6 16.92 -13.61 -8.88
C GLN A 6 17.76 -12.33 -8.78
N SER A 7 17.25 -11.21 -9.28
CA SER A 7 17.98 -9.94 -9.38
C SER A 7 17.44 -8.84 -8.46
N SER A 8 16.22 -8.98 -7.93
CA SER A 8 15.66 -7.98 -7.02
C SER A 8 16.30 -8.08 -5.64
N PRO A 9 16.75 -6.96 -5.06
CA PRO A 9 17.19 -6.93 -3.66
C PRO A 9 16.02 -6.92 -2.68
N TYR A 10 14.77 -6.84 -3.17
CA TYR A 10 13.57 -6.72 -2.35
C TYR A 10 12.72 -7.97 -2.40
N THR A 11 12.12 -8.31 -1.27
CA THR A 11 11.01 -9.26 -1.15
C THR A 11 9.81 -8.49 -0.63
N VAL A 12 8.66 -8.61 -1.31
CA VAL A 12 7.39 -8.03 -0.87
C VAL A 12 6.57 -9.11 -0.19
N ILE A 13 6.12 -8.84 1.03
CA ILE A 13 5.38 -9.78 1.86
C ILE A 13 4.08 -9.12 2.31
N GLU A 14 2.95 -9.82 2.20
CA GLU A 14 1.73 -9.48 2.92
C GLU A 14 1.94 -9.90 4.38
N ALA A 15 2.06 -8.91 5.27
CA ALA A 15 2.28 -9.14 6.70
C ALA A 15 0.94 -9.50 7.36
N ASP A 16 0.90 -10.65 8.04
CA ASP A 16 -0.30 -11.16 8.67
C ASP A 16 -0.30 -10.82 10.17
N GLU A 17 -1.33 -10.10 10.60
CA GLU A 17 -1.52 -9.72 12.00
C GLU A 17 -2.24 -10.79 12.82
N PHE A 18 -2.86 -11.79 12.19
CA PHE A 18 -3.79 -12.75 12.82
C PHE A 18 -3.28 -13.30 14.16
N ASP A 19 -2.14 -13.93 14.21
CA ASP A 19 -1.54 -14.48 15.45
C ASP A 19 -0.28 -13.72 15.88
N ARG A 20 -0.18 -12.46 15.51
CA ARG A 20 1.01 -11.61 15.62
C ARG A 20 2.19 -12.12 14.78
N SER A 21 1.94 -12.87 13.70
CA SER A 21 2.99 -13.36 12.81
C SER A 21 3.86 -12.24 12.25
N PHE A 22 3.29 -11.07 12.00
CA PHE A 22 4.04 -9.90 11.53
C PHE A 22 5.13 -9.42 12.52
N HIS A 23 5.08 -9.79 13.80
CA HIS A 23 6.14 -9.47 14.76
C HIS A 23 7.47 -10.24 14.52
N TRP A 24 7.44 -11.29 13.72
CA TRP A 24 8.65 -12.02 13.33
C TRP A 24 9.39 -11.41 12.15
N LEU A 25 8.81 -10.37 11.56
CA LEU A 25 9.40 -9.67 10.43
C LEU A 25 10.39 -8.60 10.90
N SER A 26 11.31 -8.25 10.03
CA SER A 26 12.24 -7.11 10.18
C SER A 26 12.20 -6.26 8.91
N PRO A 27 11.09 -5.54 8.67
CA PRO A 27 10.90 -4.83 7.42
C PRO A 27 11.85 -3.66 7.27
N TYR A 28 12.33 -3.41 6.05
CA TYR A 28 13.00 -2.17 5.70
C TYR A 28 11.98 -1.07 5.37
N MET A 29 10.93 -1.43 4.63
CA MET A 29 9.80 -0.54 4.35
C MET A 29 8.50 -1.26 4.69
N SER A 30 7.51 -0.52 5.17
CA SER A 30 6.21 -1.07 5.52
C SER A 30 5.08 -0.11 5.16
N VAL A 31 3.93 -0.67 4.80
CA VAL A 31 2.66 0.06 4.68
C VAL A 31 1.68 -0.50 5.68
N ILE A 32 0.99 0.39 6.39
CA ILE A 32 -0.18 0.04 7.20
C ILE A 32 -1.40 0.67 6.54
N THR A 33 -2.30 -0.17 6.06
CA THR A 33 -3.47 0.26 5.28
C THR A 33 -4.71 0.47 6.13
N ALA A 34 -4.85 -0.29 7.21
CA ALA A 34 -5.94 -0.21 8.16
C ALA A 34 -5.50 -0.78 9.51
N THR A 35 -6.17 -0.38 10.57
CA THR A 35 -6.07 -0.95 11.92
C THR A 35 -7.45 -1.10 12.55
N ASP A 36 -8.46 -1.35 11.70
CA ASP A 36 -9.81 -1.66 12.20
C ASP A 36 -9.75 -2.93 13.03
N PRO A 37 -10.37 -2.96 14.23
CA PRO A 37 -10.27 -4.10 15.11
C PRO A 37 -10.79 -5.38 14.47
N ASP A 38 -9.92 -6.35 14.34
CA ASP A 38 -10.24 -7.72 13.92
C ASP A 38 -9.58 -8.71 14.88
N HIS A 39 -9.96 -9.97 14.79
CA HIS A 39 -9.36 -11.05 15.58
C HIS A 39 -9.34 -10.79 17.09
N LEU A 40 -10.41 -10.16 17.64
CA LEU A 40 -10.50 -9.84 19.07
C LEU A 40 -10.54 -11.07 19.97
N ASP A 41 -10.83 -12.25 19.44
CA ASP A 41 -10.67 -13.54 20.10
C ASP A 41 -9.20 -13.85 20.44
N ILE A 42 -8.25 -13.32 19.66
CA ILE A 42 -6.80 -13.47 19.87
C ILE A 42 -6.22 -12.28 20.67
N TYR A 43 -6.65 -11.09 20.36
CA TYR A 43 -6.11 -9.87 20.94
C TYR A 43 -6.77 -9.48 22.26
N GLY A 44 -8.02 -9.90 22.48
CA GLY A 44 -8.80 -9.61 23.68
C GLY A 44 -9.46 -8.24 23.65
N THR A 45 -8.72 -7.17 23.31
CA THR A 45 -9.25 -5.79 23.25
C THR A 45 -8.71 -5.03 22.05
N GLU A 46 -9.40 -3.96 21.66
CA GLU A 46 -8.96 -3.03 20.63
C GLU A 46 -7.62 -2.37 20.97
N GLU A 47 -7.43 -2.00 22.23
CA GLU A 47 -6.17 -1.41 22.70
C GLU A 47 -5.00 -2.37 22.53
N ALA A 48 -5.19 -3.66 22.84
CA ALA A 48 -4.16 -4.68 22.66
C ALA A 48 -3.87 -4.94 21.17
N TYR A 49 -4.89 -4.83 20.32
CA TYR A 49 -4.72 -4.90 18.87
C TYR A 49 -3.88 -3.72 18.35
N LEU A 50 -4.23 -2.49 18.69
CA LEU A 50 -3.47 -1.29 18.30
C LEU A 50 -2.05 -1.29 18.88
N GLU A 51 -1.85 -1.76 20.11
CA GLU A 51 -0.52 -1.89 20.72
C GLU A 51 0.35 -2.90 19.95
N SER A 52 -0.26 -3.95 19.39
CA SER A 52 0.43 -4.91 18.53
C SER A 52 0.94 -4.24 17.24
N PHE A 53 0.15 -3.38 16.60
CA PHE A 53 0.61 -2.58 15.47
C PHE A 53 1.67 -1.56 15.88
N ARG A 54 1.52 -0.91 17.04
CA ARG A 54 2.54 0.00 17.56
C ARG A 54 3.87 -0.72 17.76
N HIS A 55 3.84 -1.91 18.35
CA HIS A 55 5.03 -2.76 18.47
C HIS A 55 5.62 -3.12 17.10
N TYR A 56 4.80 -3.50 16.12
CA TYR A 56 5.28 -3.79 14.76
C TYR A 56 6.06 -2.62 14.16
N THR A 57 5.65 -1.37 14.42
CA THR A 57 6.39 -0.21 13.89
C THR A 57 7.80 -0.08 14.46
N THR A 58 8.08 -0.64 15.65
CA THR A 58 9.44 -0.66 16.24
C THR A 58 10.39 -1.60 15.50
N LEU A 59 9.85 -2.55 14.71
CA LEU A 59 10.63 -3.56 14.00
C LEU A 59 11.17 -3.06 12.66
N ILE A 60 10.72 -1.89 12.19
CA ILE A 60 11.20 -1.28 10.95
C ILE A 60 12.66 -0.86 11.14
N GLN A 61 13.52 -1.30 10.24
CA GLN A 61 14.96 -1.10 10.33
C GLN A 61 15.35 0.37 10.14
N PRO A 62 16.40 0.85 10.83
CA PRO A 62 16.95 2.19 10.62
C PRO A 62 17.30 2.46 9.16
N GLY A 63 16.98 3.65 8.68
CA GLY A 63 17.16 4.03 7.28
C GLY A 63 15.99 3.63 6.38
N GLY A 64 15.05 2.84 6.88
CA GLY A 64 13.83 2.45 6.19
C GLY A 64 12.69 3.47 6.32
N ALA A 65 11.47 3.01 6.01
CA ALA A 65 10.30 3.87 6.04
C ALA A 65 9.02 3.14 6.45
N LEU A 66 8.14 3.88 7.12
CA LEU A 66 6.74 3.54 7.35
C LEU A 66 5.87 4.47 6.50
N ILE A 67 4.94 3.87 5.75
CA ILE A 67 3.85 4.58 5.07
C ILE A 67 2.57 4.17 5.78
N ILE A 68 1.84 5.12 6.34
CA ILE A 68 0.64 4.84 7.13
C ILE A 68 -0.56 5.60 6.55
N HIS A 69 -1.72 4.92 6.48
CA HIS A 69 -2.93 5.58 6.05
C HIS A 69 -3.29 6.70 7.01
N LYS A 70 -3.63 7.87 6.47
CA LYS A 70 -3.85 9.11 7.22
C LYS A 70 -4.90 9.00 8.34
N ASP A 71 -5.95 8.20 8.09
CA ASP A 71 -7.08 8.08 9.02
C ASP A 71 -6.83 7.07 10.15
N ILE A 72 -5.67 6.42 10.16
CA ILE A 72 -5.29 5.51 11.24
C ILE A 72 -4.88 6.32 12.47
N ALA A 73 -5.57 6.09 13.57
CA ALA A 73 -5.29 6.76 14.87
C ALA A 73 -4.02 6.22 15.57
N LEU A 74 -3.26 5.33 14.95
CA LEU A 74 -2.04 4.77 15.51
C LEU A 74 -0.92 5.82 15.55
N LYS A 75 -0.33 6.03 16.72
CA LYS A 75 0.93 6.75 16.86
C LYS A 75 2.10 5.77 16.74
N PRO A 76 2.83 5.75 15.62
CA PRO A 76 3.92 4.80 15.44
C PRO A 76 5.07 5.06 16.42
N ASP A 77 5.77 3.98 16.81
CA ASP A 77 6.96 4.01 17.65
C ASP A 77 8.15 3.49 16.84
N VAL A 78 8.64 4.30 15.92
CA VAL A 78 9.69 3.91 14.98
C VAL A 78 11.08 4.18 15.52
N GLN A 79 12.05 3.38 15.08
CA GLN A 79 13.45 3.57 15.43
C GLN A 79 14.02 4.86 14.83
N ALA A 80 15.10 5.38 15.44
CA ALA A 80 15.81 6.55 14.92
C ALA A 80 16.28 6.29 13.48
N GLY A 81 16.03 7.26 12.59
CA GLY A 81 16.40 7.18 11.18
C GLY A 81 15.34 6.52 10.28
N VAL A 82 14.24 6.00 10.83
CA VAL A 82 13.07 5.56 10.04
C VAL A 82 12.24 6.79 9.69
N LYS A 83 11.89 6.93 8.42
CA LYS A 83 11.00 7.99 7.93
C LYS A 83 9.55 7.55 8.01
N VAL A 84 8.67 8.43 8.45
CA VAL A 84 7.23 8.18 8.50
C VAL A 84 6.53 9.10 7.51
N TYR A 85 5.71 8.51 6.65
CA TYR A 85 4.90 9.20 5.66
C TYR A 85 3.43 8.82 5.80
N SER A 86 2.58 9.78 5.51
CA SER A 86 1.14 9.57 5.42
C SER A 86 0.71 9.33 3.97
N TYR A 87 -0.37 8.58 3.78
CA TYR A 87 -1.02 8.47 2.48
C TYR A 87 -2.53 8.38 2.63
N ALA A 88 -3.24 8.77 1.61
CA ALA A 88 -4.67 8.54 1.41
C ALA A 88 -5.02 8.73 -0.06
N ARG A 89 -6.31 8.63 -0.41
CA ARG A 89 -6.74 8.84 -1.80
C ARG A 89 -6.38 10.21 -2.33
N THR A 90 -6.65 11.30 -1.57
CA THR A 90 -6.52 12.70 -2.03
C THR A 90 -5.76 13.58 -1.06
N GLU A 91 -5.12 13.01 -0.06
CA GLU A 91 -4.43 13.73 1.00
C GLU A 91 -3.21 12.94 1.50
N GLY A 92 -2.33 13.60 2.26
CA GLY A 92 -1.12 13.01 2.80
C GLY A 92 0.10 13.30 1.95
N ASP A 93 1.24 12.74 2.34
CA ASP A 93 2.50 12.89 1.61
C ASP A 93 2.42 12.22 0.24
N PHE A 94 1.71 11.09 0.15
CA PHE A 94 1.41 10.39 -1.09
C PHE A 94 -0.10 10.38 -1.31
N HIS A 95 -0.55 10.86 -2.46
CA HIS A 95 -1.98 10.92 -2.78
C HIS A 95 -2.23 11.02 -4.29
N ALA A 96 -3.50 10.96 -4.69
CA ALA A 96 -3.93 11.18 -6.06
C ALA A 96 -4.57 12.56 -6.22
N GLU A 97 -4.29 13.20 -7.34
CA GLU A 97 -4.98 14.41 -7.81
C GLU A 97 -5.59 14.17 -9.20
N ASN A 98 -6.39 15.12 -9.68
CA ASN A 98 -6.97 15.09 -11.01
C ASN A 98 -7.62 13.75 -11.38
N ILE A 99 -8.35 13.14 -10.44
CA ILE A 99 -9.01 11.84 -10.63
C ILE A 99 -10.08 11.97 -11.71
N ARG A 100 -9.99 11.16 -12.75
CA ARG A 100 -10.88 11.10 -13.90
C ARG A 100 -11.49 9.70 -14.00
N ILE A 101 -12.80 9.60 -13.87
CA ILE A 101 -13.55 8.34 -13.91
C ILE A 101 -14.56 8.44 -15.07
N GLY A 102 -14.47 7.53 -16.02
CA GLY A 102 -15.39 7.49 -17.15
C GLY A 102 -15.10 6.33 -18.09
N SER A 103 -16.11 5.91 -18.84
CA SER A 103 -15.99 4.84 -19.84
C SER A 103 -15.38 3.54 -19.33
N GLY A 104 -15.59 3.22 -18.03
CA GLY A 104 -15.00 2.02 -17.42
C GLY A 104 -13.50 2.13 -17.12
N GLU A 105 -12.95 3.34 -17.15
CA GLU A 105 -11.54 3.61 -16.87
C GLU A 105 -11.39 4.61 -15.71
N ILE A 106 -10.28 4.53 -15.02
CA ILE A 106 -9.87 5.49 -13.99
C ILE A 106 -8.44 5.94 -14.30
N PHE A 107 -8.27 7.27 -14.37
CA PHE A 107 -6.97 7.92 -14.45
C PHE A 107 -6.81 8.91 -13.30
N PHE A 108 -5.58 9.13 -12.87
CA PHE A 108 -5.24 10.14 -11.87
C PHE A 108 -3.77 10.54 -11.98
N ASP A 109 -3.43 11.65 -11.34
CA ASP A 109 -2.05 12.07 -11.17
C ASP A 109 -1.60 11.68 -9.77
N TYR A 110 -0.45 11.02 -9.66
CA TYR A 110 0.15 10.61 -8.39
C TYR A 110 1.07 11.70 -7.88
N ILE A 111 0.82 12.18 -6.66
CA ILE A 111 1.58 13.22 -5.98
C ILE A 111 2.44 12.58 -4.90
N SER A 112 3.71 12.96 -4.86
CA SER A 112 4.71 12.36 -4.01
C SER A 112 5.84 13.32 -3.66
N PRO A 113 6.40 13.27 -2.45
CA PRO A 113 7.61 14.03 -2.09
C PRO A 113 8.86 13.57 -2.84
N LEU A 114 8.78 12.46 -3.58
CA LEU A 114 9.87 11.89 -4.37
C LEU A 114 9.78 12.25 -5.87
N GLY A 115 8.72 12.93 -6.27
CA GLY A 115 8.42 13.33 -7.64
C GLY A 115 7.07 12.79 -8.10
N ASN A 116 6.29 13.65 -8.75
CA ASN A 116 4.96 13.32 -9.22
C ASN A 116 5.00 12.44 -10.47
N ILE A 117 3.94 11.68 -10.68
CA ILE A 117 3.75 10.87 -11.89
C ILE A 117 2.34 11.17 -12.43
N ASP A 118 2.27 11.84 -13.57
CA ASP A 118 1.01 12.22 -14.18
C ASP A 118 0.39 11.05 -14.95
N ASP A 119 -0.91 11.06 -15.09
CA ASP A 119 -1.69 10.21 -15.99
C ASP A 119 -1.52 8.70 -15.71
N ILE A 120 -1.71 8.31 -14.46
CA ILE A 120 -1.74 6.90 -14.04
C ILE A 120 -3.08 6.28 -14.45
N GLN A 121 -3.04 5.20 -15.22
CA GLN A 121 -4.21 4.38 -15.55
C GLN A 121 -4.31 3.19 -14.60
N LEU A 122 -5.48 3.01 -13.98
CA LEU A 122 -5.77 1.80 -13.19
C LEU A 122 -6.18 0.64 -14.09
N GLY A 123 -5.49 -0.48 -13.99
CA GLY A 123 -5.84 -1.72 -14.69
C GLY A 123 -7.13 -2.37 -14.16
N VAL A 124 -7.49 -2.11 -12.90
CA VAL A 124 -8.77 -2.50 -12.28
C VAL A 124 -9.48 -1.22 -11.80
N PRO A 125 -10.43 -0.68 -12.58
CA PRO A 125 -11.01 0.64 -12.37
C PRO A 125 -12.09 0.65 -11.28
N ILE A 126 -11.67 0.40 -10.04
CA ILE A 126 -12.49 0.53 -8.83
C ILE A 126 -11.90 1.63 -7.96
N ALA A 127 -12.74 2.51 -7.43
CA ALA A 127 -12.32 3.71 -6.72
C ALA A 127 -11.40 3.43 -5.50
N ILE A 128 -11.60 2.32 -4.77
CA ILE A 128 -10.72 1.92 -3.65
C ILE A 128 -9.30 1.58 -4.13
N ASN A 129 -9.15 1.14 -5.36
CA ASN A 129 -7.84 0.81 -5.92
C ASN A 129 -6.98 2.04 -6.21
N ILE A 130 -7.54 3.25 -6.23
CA ILE A 130 -6.74 4.48 -6.29
C ILE A 130 -5.86 4.54 -5.04
N GLU A 131 -6.46 4.38 -3.87
CA GLU A 131 -5.78 4.46 -2.59
C GLU A 131 -4.77 3.33 -2.38
N ASN A 132 -5.18 2.09 -2.69
CA ASN A 132 -4.26 0.95 -2.67
C ASN A 132 -3.09 1.15 -3.66
N GLY A 133 -3.39 1.73 -4.83
CA GLY A 133 -2.40 2.06 -5.85
C GLY A 133 -1.42 3.13 -5.37
N VAL A 134 -1.89 4.18 -4.70
CA VAL A 134 -1.03 5.21 -4.11
C VAL A 134 -0.02 4.59 -3.15
N ALA A 135 -0.47 3.70 -2.25
CA ALA A 135 0.42 3.00 -1.32
C ALA A 135 1.45 2.11 -2.04
N ALA A 136 1.01 1.36 -3.06
CA ALA A 136 1.89 0.50 -3.85
C ALA A 136 2.93 1.31 -4.64
N MET A 137 2.51 2.43 -5.26
CA MET A 137 3.41 3.33 -5.98
C MET A 137 4.43 4.00 -5.07
N ALA A 138 4.03 4.36 -3.84
CA ALA A 138 4.95 4.92 -2.85
C ALA A 138 6.09 3.94 -2.53
N LEU A 139 5.78 2.67 -2.25
CA LEU A 139 6.81 1.64 -2.05
C LEU A 139 7.66 1.40 -3.29
N ALA A 140 7.06 1.34 -4.47
CA ALA A 140 7.76 1.14 -5.73
C ALA A 140 8.77 2.27 -5.99
N GLN A 141 8.32 3.53 -5.86
CA GLN A 141 9.17 4.70 -6.06
C GLN A 141 10.31 4.76 -5.03
N MET A 142 10.04 4.47 -3.76
CA MET A 142 11.07 4.39 -2.72
C MET A 142 12.05 3.25 -2.94
N SER A 143 11.64 2.20 -3.66
CA SER A 143 12.49 1.07 -4.06
C SER A 143 13.32 1.34 -5.33
N GLY A 144 13.18 2.51 -5.94
CA GLY A 144 13.93 2.91 -7.14
C GLY A 144 13.34 2.40 -8.45
N VAL A 145 12.08 1.96 -8.45
CA VAL A 145 11.34 1.61 -9.67
C VAL A 145 11.09 2.89 -10.49
N THR A 146 11.30 2.84 -11.79
CA THR A 146 11.15 3.99 -12.68
C THR A 146 9.67 4.38 -12.84
N ASN A 147 9.41 5.64 -13.20
CA ASN A 147 8.04 6.13 -13.42
C ASN A 147 7.33 5.34 -14.53
N GLU A 148 8.05 4.95 -15.58
CA GLU A 148 7.53 4.16 -16.68
C GLU A 148 7.11 2.76 -16.23
N GLU A 149 7.93 2.10 -15.41
CA GLU A 149 7.62 0.79 -14.84
C GLU A 149 6.43 0.86 -13.86
N ILE A 150 6.34 1.92 -13.06
CA ILE A 150 5.19 2.18 -12.17
C ILE A 150 3.91 2.33 -13.00
N LYS A 151 3.92 3.16 -14.05
CA LYS A 151 2.77 3.33 -14.95
C LYS A 151 2.33 2.02 -15.58
N GLU A 152 3.28 1.25 -16.10
CA GLU A 152 2.98 -0.03 -16.74
C GLU A 152 2.46 -1.05 -15.72
N GLY A 153 3.04 -1.12 -14.52
CA GLY A 153 2.57 -1.96 -13.42
C GLY A 153 1.13 -1.65 -13.02
N MET A 154 0.79 -0.37 -12.86
CA MET A 154 -0.57 0.07 -12.52
C MET A 154 -1.58 -0.25 -13.62
N LYS A 155 -1.22 -0.04 -14.88
CA LYS A 155 -2.06 -0.31 -16.04
C LYS A 155 -2.30 -1.80 -16.28
N THR A 156 -1.29 -2.62 -16.05
CA THR A 156 -1.34 -4.05 -16.32
C THR A 156 -1.86 -4.88 -15.16
N PHE A 157 -1.99 -4.31 -13.98
CA PHE A 157 -2.60 -4.97 -12.82
C PHE A 157 -4.02 -5.45 -13.15
N ARG A 158 -4.34 -6.71 -12.82
CA ARG A 158 -5.62 -7.36 -13.14
C ARG A 158 -6.48 -7.66 -11.92
N GLY A 159 -6.07 -7.15 -10.75
CA GLY A 159 -6.77 -7.41 -9.50
C GLY A 159 -6.27 -8.67 -8.80
N VAL A 160 -6.96 -9.00 -7.73
CA VAL A 160 -6.71 -10.17 -6.89
C VAL A 160 -7.90 -11.10 -7.01
N ASP A 161 -7.65 -12.39 -7.17
CA ASP A 161 -8.70 -13.41 -7.23
C ASP A 161 -9.70 -13.24 -6.07
N ARG A 162 -10.99 -13.37 -6.37
CA ARG A 162 -12.12 -13.27 -5.44
C ARG A 162 -12.43 -11.87 -4.88
N ARG A 163 -11.64 -10.84 -5.19
CA ARG A 163 -11.97 -9.45 -4.77
C ARG A 163 -12.66 -8.65 -5.87
N PHE A 164 -12.17 -8.74 -7.10
CA PHE A 164 -12.82 -8.18 -8.28
C PHE A 164 -12.38 -8.99 -9.50
N ASP A 165 -13.32 -9.69 -10.12
CA ASP A 165 -13.05 -10.57 -11.24
C ASP A 165 -13.95 -10.18 -12.42
N PHE A 166 -13.33 -9.76 -13.54
CA PHE A 166 -14.05 -9.48 -14.77
C PHE A 166 -14.59 -10.80 -15.34
N LYS A 167 -15.89 -11.04 -15.19
CA LYS A 167 -16.54 -12.24 -15.76
C LYS A 167 -16.71 -12.13 -17.26
N ILE A 168 -16.95 -10.93 -17.76
CA ILE A 168 -17.05 -10.64 -19.21
C ILE A 168 -16.41 -9.28 -19.46
N LYS A 169 -15.46 -9.24 -20.39
CA LYS A 169 -14.88 -8.00 -20.91
C LYS A 169 -14.89 -8.06 -22.42
N ASN A 170 -15.81 -7.34 -23.05
CA ASN A 170 -15.91 -7.20 -24.50
C ASN A 170 -16.38 -5.78 -24.86
N ASP A 171 -16.31 -5.43 -26.15
CA ASP A 171 -16.65 -4.09 -26.65
C ASP A 171 -18.16 -3.75 -26.56
N LYS A 172 -19.00 -4.61 -25.99
CA LYS A 172 -20.45 -4.45 -25.92
C LYS A 172 -20.99 -4.38 -24.48
N VAL A 173 -20.15 -4.56 -23.46
CA VAL A 173 -20.52 -4.56 -22.05
C VAL A 173 -19.53 -3.72 -21.27
#